data_55c9717f03d74f5b98fb33045304dd8b
#
_entry.id   55c9717f03d74f5b98fb33045304dd8b
#
_cell.length_a   1.000
_cell.length_b   1.000
_cell.length_c   1.000
_cell.angle_alpha   90.00
_cell.angle_beta   90.00
_cell.angle_gamma   90.00
#
_symmetry.space_group_name_H-M   'P 1'
#
loop_
_entity.id
_entity.type
_entity.pdbx_description
1 polymer ?
#
loop_
_entity_poly.entity_id
_entity_poly.type
_entity_poly.pdbx_seq_one_letter_code
_entity_poly.pdbx_strand_id
1 'polypeptide(L)'
;MAGYRPTVAIDFDGVIHSYTSGWQGADQCPDPLVEGIDEVIKDLRKDHKVVIVSSRAEAVEGRLAIRDYLKKYNIEVDGIDCKKPPAIVYIDDRAICFTGDTNNLAEQVRNFKPWTTKDE
;
A
#
# COMPACT_ATOMS: atom_id res chain seq x y z
N MET A 1 -18.88 -12.89 -18.94
CA MET A 1 -19.78 -12.24 -18.02
C MET A 1 -19.06 -11.30 -17.10
N ALA A 2 -19.72 -10.24 -16.77
CA ALA A 2 -19.19 -9.32 -15.79
C ALA A 2 -19.09 -10.10 -14.48
N GLY A 3 -18.00 -10.73 -14.28
CA GLY A 3 -17.85 -11.62 -13.20
C GLY A 3 -17.27 -10.98 -11.97
N TYR A 4 -17.10 -11.81 -11.00
CA TYR A 4 -16.39 -11.51 -9.81
C TYR A 4 -14.97 -11.04 -10.12
N ARG A 5 -14.59 -9.93 -9.50
CA ARG A 5 -13.22 -9.45 -9.53
C ARG A 5 -12.63 -9.58 -8.13
N PRO A 6 -11.62 -10.42 -7.94
CA PRO A 6 -10.99 -10.55 -6.62
C PRO A 6 -10.31 -9.24 -6.21
N THR A 7 -10.20 -9.05 -4.91
CA THR A 7 -9.62 -7.83 -4.34
C THR A 7 -8.13 -8.00 -4.11
N VAL A 8 -7.37 -6.97 -4.51
CA VAL A 8 -5.97 -6.77 -4.15
C VAL A 8 -5.93 -5.57 -3.20
N ALA A 9 -5.35 -5.74 -2.03
CA ALA A 9 -5.17 -4.66 -1.07
C ALA A 9 -3.75 -4.15 -1.15
N ILE A 10 -3.59 -2.85 -1.32
CA ILE A 10 -2.27 -2.21 -1.51
C ILE A 10 -2.06 -1.18 -0.42
N ASP A 11 -0.93 -1.29 0.29
CA ASP A 11 -0.51 -0.29 1.26
C ASP A 11 -0.17 1.03 0.53
N PHE A 12 -0.32 2.15 1.23
CA PHE A 12 -0.05 3.46 0.65
C PHE A 12 1.39 3.89 0.87
N ASP A 13 1.80 4.08 2.13
CA ASP A 13 3.16 4.52 2.44
C ASP A 13 4.16 3.38 2.20
N GLY A 14 5.18 3.65 1.41
CA GLY A 14 6.19 2.66 1.05
C GLY A 14 5.83 1.78 -0.14
N VAL A 15 4.62 1.91 -0.69
CA VAL A 15 4.20 1.15 -1.88
C VAL A 15 3.75 2.07 -3.00
N ILE A 16 2.88 3.03 -2.71
CA ILE A 16 2.41 4.04 -3.67
C ILE A 16 3.16 5.35 -3.47
N HIS A 17 3.06 5.90 -2.28
CA HIS A 17 3.83 7.05 -1.80
C HIS A 17 5.20 6.51 -1.38
N SER A 18 6.28 7.04 -1.95
CA SER A 18 7.61 6.47 -1.68
C SER A 18 8.05 6.59 -0.23
N TYR A 19 7.48 7.53 0.52
CA TYR A 19 7.66 7.66 1.96
C TYR A 19 9.11 7.90 2.39
N THR A 20 9.91 8.47 1.51
CA THR A 20 11.34 8.71 1.76
C THR A 20 11.60 9.72 2.86
N SER A 21 10.65 10.63 3.10
CA SER A 21 10.74 11.63 4.17
C SER A 21 10.23 11.12 5.53
N GLY A 22 9.64 9.93 5.57
CA GLY A 22 9.03 9.39 6.77
C GLY A 22 7.72 10.07 7.13
N TRP A 23 7.27 9.86 8.36
CA TRP A 23 5.99 10.37 8.83
C TRP A 23 6.04 11.87 9.09
N GLN A 24 5.16 12.61 8.42
CA GLN A 24 5.04 14.06 8.53
C GLN A 24 3.64 14.49 8.99
N GLY A 25 2.77 13.53 9.32
CA GLY A 25 1.38 13.75 9.65
C GLY A 25 0.46 13.04 8.67
N ALA A 26 -0.76 12.72 9.10
CA ALA A 26 -1.70 11.95 8.28
C ALA A 26 -2.05 12.63 6.96
N ASP A 27 -2.06 13.97 6.96
CA ASP A 27 -2.40 14.80 5.81
C ASP A 27 -1.20 15.18 4.95
N GLN A 28 0.00 14.69 5.27
CA GLN A 28 1.23 15.04 4.58
C GLN A 28 1.78 13.86 3.79
N CYS A 29 1.75 13.98 2.46
CA CYS A 29 2.30 12.99 1.54
C CYS A 29 3.26 13.68 0.58
N PRO A 30 4.43 14.14 1.10
CA PRO A 30 5.30 15.04 0.31
C PRO A 30 6.18 14.33 -0.71
N ASP A 31 6.31 13.01 -0.65
CA ASP A 31 7.29 12.29 -1.42
C ASP A 31 6.74 11.85 -2.78
N PRO A 32 7.63 11.56 -3.74
CA PRO A 32 7.19 11.17 -5.07
C PRO A 32 6.53 9.80 -5.09
N LEU A 33 5.81 9.55 -6.16
CA LEU A 33 5.21 8.26 -6.44
C LEU A 33 6.31 7.21 -6.60
N VAL A 34 6.04 5.99 -6.12
CA VAL A 34 6.91 4.85 -6.43
C VAL A 34 6.82 4.60 -7.94
N GLU A 35 7.98 4.59 -8.59
CA GLU A 35 8.05 4.49 -10.05
C GLU A 35 7.34 3.23 -10.54
N GLY A 36 6.42 3.41 -11.47
CA GLY A 36 5.71 2.31 -12.13
C GLY A 36 4.48 1.80 -11.40
N ILE A 37 4.22 2.24 -10.17
CA ILE A 37 3.08 1.71 -9.41
C ILE A 37 1.74 2.11 -10.04
N ASP A 38 1.67 3.26 -10.67
CA ASP A 38 0.47 3.71 -11.38
C ASP A 38 0.09 2.75 -12.51
N GLU A 39 1.07 2.31 -13.28
CA GLU A 39 0.83 1.34 -14.36
C GLU A 39 0.43 -0.03 -13.82
N VAL A 40 1.03 -0.45 -12.71
CA VAL A 40 0.66 -1.71 -12.05
C VAL A 40 -0.79 -1.69 -11.59
N ILE A 41 -1.22 -0.61 -10.95
CA ILE A 41 -2.60 -0.47 -10.49
C ILE A 41 -3.57 -0.47 -11.65
N LYS A 42 -3.25 0.25 -12.71
CA LYS A 42 -4.07 0.30 -13.91
C LYS A 42 -4.23 -1.08 -14.54
N ASP A 43 -3.14 -1.85 -14.59
CA ASP A 43 -3.15 -3.21 -15.12
C ASP A 43 -3.99 -4.14 -14.25
N LEU A 44 -3.80 -4.09 -12.92
CA LEU A 44 -4.56 -4.92 -12.00
C LEU A 44 -6.06 -4.66 -12.07
N ARG A 45 -6.47 -3.41 -12.26
CA ARG A 45 -7.88 -3.04 -12.31
C ARG A 45 -8.62 -3.58 -13.52
N LYS A 46 -7.93 -4.14 -14.48
CA LYS A 46 -8.57 -4.81 -15.61
C LYS A 46 -9.36 -6.05 -15.17
N ASP A 47 -8.89 -6.73 -14.13
CA ASP A 47 -9.49 -7.98 -13.65
C ASP A 47 -9.54 -8.11 -12.12
N HIS A 48 -9.16 -7.07 -11.40
CA HIS A 48 -9.18 -7.05 -9.93
C HIS A 48 -9.80 -5.75 -9.43
N LYS A 49 -10.36 -5.80 -8.23
CA LYS A 49 -10.61 -4.59 -7.45
C LYS A 49 -9.32 -4.25 -6.73
N VAL A 50 -8.97 -2.97 -6.71
CA VAL A 50 -7.80 -2.48 -6.00
C VAL A 50 -8.25 -1.57 -4.88
N VAL A 51 -7.93 -1.94 -3.65
CA VAL A 51 -8.28 -1.18 -2.44
C VAL A 51 -6.98 -0.73 -1.79
N ILE A 52 -6.89 0.57 -1.51
CA ILE A 52 -5.76 1.14 -0.78
C ILE A 52 -6.02 0.96 0.71
N VAL A 53 -5.02 0.51 1.45
CA VAL A 53 -5.10 0.33 2.90
C VAL A 53 -4.05 1.21 3.56
N SER A 54 -4.49 2.06 4.47
CA SER A 54 -3.58 2.94 5.19
C SER A 54 -4.20 3.39 6.51
N SER A 55 -3.40 3.40 7.56
CA SER A 55 -3.81 3.95 8.84
C SER A 55 -4.13 5.45 8.75
N ARG A 56 -3.61 6.15 7.73
CA ARG A 56 -3.98 7.55 7.45
C ARG A 56 -5.47 7.72 7.26
N ALA A 57 -6.14 6.70 6.71
CA ALA A 57 -7.56 6.74 6.38
C ALA A 57 -8.48 6.65 7.60
N GLU A 58 -7.93 6.45 8.79
CA GLU A 58 -8.67 6.53 10.03
C GLU A 58 -9.19 7.94 10.29
N ALA A 59 -8.43 8.95 9.85
CA ALA A 59 -8.81 10.35 9.97
C ALA A 59 -9.31 10.88 8.63
N VAL A 60 -10.25 11.80 8.65
CA VAL A 60 -10.80 12.41 7.43
C VAL A 60 -9.71 13.10 6.62
N GLU A 61 -8.84 13.88 7.27
CA GLU A 61 -7.76 14.60 6.61
C GLU A 61 -6.77 13.64 5.95
N GLY A 62 -6.52 12.48 6.56
CA GLY A 62 -5.64 11.48 5.97
C GLY A 62 -6.26 10.81 4.74
N ARG A 63 -7.54 10.50 4.81
CA ARG A 63 -8.27 9.92 3.67
C ARG A 63 -8.30 10.89 2.49
N LEU A 64 -8.55 12.18 2.77
CA LEU A 64 -8.56 13.21 1.73
C LEU A 64 -7.17 13.39 1.13
N ALA A 65 -6.12 13.33 1.95
CA ALA A 65 -4.75 13.43 1.46
C ALA A 65 -4.40 12.30 0.51
N ILE A 66 -4.82 11.06 0.83
CA ILE A 66 -4.61 9.90 -0.06
C ILE A 66 -5.35 10.14 -1.38
N ARG A 67 -6.62 10.56 -1.32
CA ARG A 67 -7.41 10.83 -2.53
C ARG A 67 -6.76 11.89 -3.41
N ASP A 68 -6.29 12.98 -2.80
CA ASP A 68 -5.64 14.07 -3.54
C ASP A 68 -4.34 13.60 -4.18
N TYR A 69 -3.57 12.78 -3.47
CA TYR A 69 -2.32 12.21 -3.98
C TYR A 69 -2.58 11.32 -5.20
N LEU A 70 -3.56 10.42 -5.09
CA LEU A 70 -3.94 9.54 -6.19
C LEU A 70 -4.43 10.34 -7.39
N LYS A 71 -5.24 11.36 -7.15
CA LYS A 71 -5.76 12.23 -8.21
C LYS A 71 -4.64 12.97 -8.92
N LYS A 72 -3.66 13.45 -8.17
CA LYS A 72 -2.49 14.14 -8.73
C LYS A 72 -1.76 13.29 -9.77
N TYR A 73 -1.71 11.97 -9.55
CA TYR A 73 -1.02 11.04 -10.43
C TYR A 73 -1.96 10.27 -11.35
N ASN A 74 -3.23 10.67 -11.42
CA ASN A 74 -4.26 10.03 -12.26
C ASN A 74 -4.45 8.53 -11.96
N ILE A 75 -4.38 8.17 -10.68
CA ILE A 75 -4.56 6.80 -10.24
C ILE A 75 -6.00 6.61 -9.76
N GLU A 76 -6.71 5.68 -10.37
CA GLU A 76 -8.05 5.29 -9.95
C GLU A 76 -7.96 4.00 -9.13
N VAL A 77 -8.72 3.95 -8.04
CA VAL A 77 -8.83 2.77 -7.18
C VAL A 77 -10.29 2.50 -6.85
N ASP A 78 -10.58 1.32 -6.33
CA ASP A 78 -11.94 0.90 -6.01
C ASP A 78 -12.33 1.24 -4.58
N GLY A 79 -11.38 1.56 -3.72
CA GLY A 79 -11.66 1.97 -2.35
C GLY A 79 -10.41 2.37 -1.59
N ILE A 80 -10.64 3.07 -0.49
CA ILE A 80 -9.60 3.46 0.47
C ILE A 80 -10.12 3.07 1.85
N ASP A 81 -9.35 2.28 2.58
CA ASP A 81 -9.77 1.74 3.87
C ASP A 81 -8.65 1.90 4.89
N CYS A 82 -9.02 2.02 6.17
CA CYS A 82 -8.06 2.05 7.26
C CYS A 82 -7.73 0.66 7.79
N LYS A 83 -8.52 -0.34 7.46
CA LYS A 83 -8.32 -1.73 7.87
C LYS A 83 -8.20 -2.62 6.65
N LYS A 84 -7.42 -3.68 6.78
CA LYS A 84 -7.24 -4.64 5.69
C LYS A 84 -8.55 -5.35 5.38
N PRO A 85 -9.10 -5.19 4.17
CA PRO A 85 -10.27 -5.95 3.74
C PRO A 85 -9.87 -7.39 3.40
N PRO A 86 -10.82 -8.31 3.30
CA PRO A 86 -10.54 -9.61 2.69
C PRO A 86 -10.01 -9.40 1.28
N ALA A 87 -8.89 -10.04 0.97
CA ALA A 87 -8.23 -9.90 -0.33
C ALA A 87 -7.49 -11.18 -0.68
N ILE A 88 -7.27 -11.41 -1.97
CA ILE A 88 -6.49 -12.57 -2.41
C ILE A 88 -4.99 -12.35 -2.22
N VAL A 89 -4.56 -11.09 -2.18
CA VAL A 89 -3.16 -10.74 -1.96
C VAL A 89 -3.07 -9.34 -1.37
N TYR A 90 -2.06 -9.14 -0.53
CA TYR A 90 -1.75 -7.85 0.07
C TYR A 90 -0.36 -7.42 -0.40
N ILE A 91 -0.26 -6.21 -0.95
CA ILE A 91 1.01 -5.61 -1.35
C ILE A 91 1.39 -4.61 -0.25
N ASP A 92 2.43 -4.92 0.49
CA ASP A 92 2.81 -4.19 1.69
C ASP A 92 4.33 -4.21 1.83
N ASP A 93 4.91 -3.09 2.23
CA ASP A 93 6.35 -2.96 2.42
C ASP A 93 6.83 -3.47 3.79
N ARG A 94 5.91 -3.80 4.68
CA ARG A 94 6.21 -4.24 6.05
C ARG A 94 5.60 -5.61 6.34
N ALA A 95 5.91 -6.57 5.50
CA ALA A 95 5.36 -7.89 5.63
C ALA A 95 6.41 -8.95 5.37
N ILE A 96 6.29 -10.05 6.07
CA ILE A 96 7.04 -11.27 5.81
C ILE A 96 6.05 -12.25 5.20
N CYS A 97 6.36 -12.75 4.01
CA CYS A 97 5.52 -13.77 3.39
C CYS A 97 5.77 -15.11 4.09
N PHE A 98 4.80 -15.56 4.88
CA PHE A 98 4.94 -16.79 5.63
C PHE A 98 4.75 -18.00 4.72
N THR A 99 5.72 -18.90 4.76
CA THR A 99 5.76 -20.08 3.89
C THR A 99 5.33 -21.37 4.60
N GLY A 100 4.94 -21.27 5.86
CA GLY A 100 4.68 -22.43 6.70
C GLY A 100 5.89 -22.91 7.49
N ASP A 101 7.07 -22.36 7.21
CA ASP A 101 8.32 -22.68 7.91
C ASP A 101 8.52 -21.69 9.05
N THR A 102 8.54 -22.19 10.28
CA THR A 102 8.72 -21.36 11.47
C THR A 102 10.19 -21.22 11.89
N ASN A 103 11.08 -21.95 11.23
CA ASN A 103 12.51 -21.85 11.52
C ASN A 103 12.99 -20.44 11.19
N ASN A 104 13.68 -19.81 12.12
CA ASN A 104 14.22 -18.46 11.96
C ASN A 104 13.18 -17.35 11.81
N LEU A 105 11.89 -17.63 11.99
CA LEU A 105 10.86 -16.59 11.82
C LEU A 105 11.05 -15.43 12.79
N ALA A 106 11.33 -15.72 14.06
CA ALA A 106 11.58 -14.67 15.05
C ALA A 106 12.79 -13.82 14.69
N GLU A 107 13.85 -14.46 14.15
CA GLU A 107 15.02 -13.73 13.67
C GLU A 107 14.70 -12.86 12.47
N GLN A 108 13.88 -13.36 11.55
CA GLN A 108 13.41 -12.57 10.40
C GLN A 108 12.70 -11.31 10.87
N VAL A 109 11.87 -11.43 11.91
CA VAL A 109 11.15 -10.27 12.47
C VAL A 109 12.14 -9.27 13.07
N ARG A 110 13.11 -9.76 13.85
CA ARG A 110 14.10 -8.87 14.50
C ARG A 110 14.98 -8.15 13.49
N ASN A 111 15.27 -8.79 12.39
CA ASN A 111 16.17 -8.25 11.35
C ASN A 111 15.40 -7.55 10.21
N PHE A 112 14.09 -7.50 10.30
CA PHE A 112 13.27 -6.95 9.23
C PHE A 112 13.52 -5.45 9.07
N LYS A 113 13.70 -5.02 7.82
CA LYS A 113 13.76 -3.61 7.44
C LYS A 113 12.95 -3.42 6.16
N PRO A 114 12.00 -2.46 6.13
CA PRO A 114 11.33 -2.14 4.88
C PRO A 114 12.33 -1.53 3.90
N TRP A 115 12.03 -1.65 2.61
CA TRP A 115 12.94 -1.17 1.56
C TRP A 115 13.20 0.34 1.62
N THR A 116 12.30 1.09 2.25
CA THR A 116 12.43 2.54 2.43
C THR A 116 13.44 2.91 3.50
N THR A 117 13.87 1.96 4.32
CA THR A 117 14.86 2.21 5.38
C THR A 117 16.22 2.40 4.74
N LYS A 118 16.87 3.52 5.03
CA LYS A 118 18.23 3.77 4.56
C LYS A 118 19.20 3.12 5.51
N ASP A 119 20.19 2.42 4.95
CA ASP A 119 21.31 1.93 5.74
C ASP A 119 22.22 3.10 6.10
N GLU A 120 22.64 3.12 7.33
CA GLU A 120 23.59 4.12 7.80
C GLU A 120 25.02 3.64 7.68
#